data_e2b66d3750cbbc84ff90ddadee5934b6
#
_entry.id   e2b66d3750cbbc84ff90ddadee5934b6
#
_cell.length_a   1.000
_cell.length_b   1.000
_cell.length_c   1.000
_cell.angle_alpha   90.00
_cell.angle_beta   90.00
_cell.angle_gamma   90.00
#
_symmetry.space_group_name_H-M   'P 1'
#
loop_
_entity.id
_entity.type
_entity.pdbx_description
1 polymer ?
#
loop_
_entity_poly.entity_id
_entity_poly.type
_entity_poly.pdbx_seq_one_letter_code
_entity_poly.pdbx_strand_id
1 'polypeptide(L)'
;MATTASKKALRHGGVTVALTVLILVVVILLNASVTTLAMRFGWYINMNPTMLYPVTDTCYGYLDEFVIPRADKGIRIIFCDEEENIRADVTQSYVLNTAEEMAAKYPDTVKIEFLNVWEHPKIAREYGVTASTSVVVACGEESRVCTLRDFFLFPVGDSENPSAYNGEKRFAVAMKAVVSPDAPVAYFTLNHGESTEDYALMYALTDAGYMINYLDALSFDIPEDCGLLVSYNPARDFTSADGVSGISEIDKLDAYLAKGGKFMYFVSADTFAAGGFENIETYLAGWGVTFAHDTGAEGVEECFALRDTAHSITTDGYTLLGRIPSAGRGSEIMADIDGVLRAANATAIRIPDTYAPSNGDYVSGTRTLSPLLRTYAGAEAWAGGRPVDRTAEGYDLVTLTQDRSTNASVLVCSSTEFAIEATLQGGGYGNAAFLLTALEAMGKTEVPVELKSQPFSDDTIHILTTAQARNITIALVAIPVLIVTVWGLIVLIRRRFA
;
A
#
# COMPACT_ATOMS: atom_id res chain seq x y z
N MET A 1 -51.71 44.26 39.76
CA MET A 1 -52.11 43.13 38.88
C MET A 1 -51.02 42.67 37.95
N ALA A 2 -49.78 43.16 38.04
CA ALA A 2 -48.66 42.71 37.14
C ALA A 2 -47.85 41.47 37.62
N THR A 3 -48.02 41.03 38.85
CA THR A 3 -47.20 39.97 39.45
C THR A 3 -47.70 38.52 39.22
N THR A 4 -48.98 38.37 38.88
CA THR A 4 -49.58 37.01 38.66
C THR A 4 -49.40 36.49 37.24
N ALA A 5 -49.34 37.40 36.25
CA ALA A 5 -49.08 37.00 34.84
C ALA A 5 -47.64 36.52 34.61
N SER A 6 -46.68 37.17 35.27
CA SER A 6 -45.26 36.81 35.21
C SER A 6 -44.99 35.43 35.85
N LYS A 7 -45.59 35.11 36.97
CA LYS A 7 -45.45 33.76 37.60
C LYS A 7 -46.09 32.61 36.80
N LYS A 8 -47.20 32.89 36.08
CA LYS A 8 -47.79 31.88 35.15
C LYS A 8 -46.92 31.65 33.92
N ALA A 9 -46.32 32.68 33.34
CA ALA A 9 -45.43 32.58 32.20
C ALA A 9 -44.12 31.83 32.56
N LEU A 10 -43.53 32.10 33.73
CA LEU A 10 -42.37 31.38 34.22
C LEU A 10 -42.68 29.88 34.51
N ARG A 11 -43.87 29.60 35.04
CA ARG A 11 -44.29 28.23 35.33
C ARG A 11 -44.57 27.43 34.03
N HIS A 12 -45.13 28.04 33.01
CA HIS A 12 -45.32 27.36 31.70
C HIS A 12 -44.03 27.21 30.96
N GLY A 13 -43.11 28.18 30.96
CA GLY A 13 -41.77 28.04 30.38
C GLY A 13 -40.96 26.97 31.06
N GLY A 14 -40.98 26.87 32.38
CA GLY A 14 -40.26 25.84 33.12
C GLY A 14 -40.79 24.42 32.87
N VAL A 15 -42.10 24.25 32.75
CA VAL A 15 -42.74 22.95 32.41
C VAL A 15 -42.36 22.53 30.98
N THR A 16 -42.37 23.50 30.04
CA THR A 16 -42.00 23.19 28.64
C THR A 16 -40.54 22.76 28.53
N VAL A 17 -39.62 23.47 29.21
CA VAL A 17 -38.19 23.06 29.24
C VAL A 17 -38.03 21.70 29.91
N ALA A 18 -38.68 21.46 31.05
CA ALA A 18 -38.59 20.14 31.71
C ALA A 18 -39.15 19.03 30.85
N LEU A 19 -40.24 19.24 30.11
CA LEU A 19 -40.83 18.27 29.20
C LEU A 19 -39.88 18.00 27.99
N THR A 20 -39.26 19.04 27.43
CA THR A 20 -38.29 18.89 26.34
C THR A 20 -37.07 18.10 26.79
N VAL A 21 -36.52 18.39 27.96
CA VAL A 21 -35.40 17.62 28.53
C VAL A 21 -35.79 16.19 28.81
N LEU A 22 -36.99 15.94 29.33
CA LEU A 22 -37.49 14.58 29.57
C LEU A 22 -37.64 13.81 28.26
N ILE A 23 -38.20 14.40 27.22
CA ILE A 23 -38.31 13.78 25.89
C ILE A 23 -36.92 13.44 25.34
N LEU A 24 -35.94 14.33 25.45
CA LEU A 24 -34.58 14.13 24.99
C LEU A 24 -33.91 12.97 25.73
N VAL A 25 -34.05 12.88 27.03
CA VAL A 25 -33.55 11.77 27.86
C VAL A 25 -34.22 10.47 27.46
N VAL A 26 -35.53 10.45 27.25
CA VAL A 26 -36.28 9.26 26.81
C VAL A 26 -35.79 8.79 25.45
N VAL A 27 -35.58 9.72 24.49
CA VAL A 27 -35.06 9.36 23.15
C VAL A 27 -33.64 8.76 23.23
N ILE A 28 -32.77 9.34 24.06
CA ILE A 28 -31.39 8.82 24.26
C ILE A 28 -31.45 7.42 24.87
N LEU A 29 -32.25 7.21 25.93
CA LEU A 29 -32.39 5.92 26.58
C LEU A 29 -33.01 4.87 25.67
N LEU A 30 -33.98 5.24 24.86
CA LEU A 30 -34.63 4.38 23.90
C LEU A 30 -33.66 3.95 22.80
N ASN A 31 -32.90 4.90 22.26
CA ASN A 31 -31.86 4.63 21.27
C ASN A 31 -30.77 3.70 21.83
N ALA A 32 -30.23 3.99 23.02
CA ALA A 32 -29.24 3.15 23.67
C ALA A 32 -29.78 1.75 23.96
N SER A 33 -31.04 1.64 24.42
CA SER A 33 -31.68 0.34 24.68
C SER A 33 -31.92 -0.46 23.40
N VAL A 34 -32.40 0.17 22.34
CA VAL A 34 -32.61 -0.49 21.03
C VAL A 34 -31.27 -0.95 20.45
N THR A 35 -30.23 -0.11 20.50
CA THR A 35 -28.88 -0.48 20.02
C THR A 35 -28.32 -1.66 20.80
N THR A 36 -28.43 -1.66 22.13
CA THR A 36 -27.96 -2.77 22.98
C THR A 36 -28.73 -4.07 22.72
N LEU A 37 -30.04 -3.99 22.55
CA LEU A 37 -30.89 -5.13 22.21
C LEU A 37 -30.62 -5.65 20.80
N ALA A 38 -30.44 -4.72 19.85
CA ALA A 38 -30.10 -5.07 18.48
C ALA A 38 -28.76 -5.83 18.40
N MET A 39 -27.74 -5.36 19.10
CA MET A 39 -26.44 -6.05 19.21
C MET A 39 -26.57 -7.42 19.89
N ARG A 40 -27.35 -7.53 20.99
CA ARG A 40 -27.48 -8.74 21.77
C ARG A 40 -28.33 -9.84 21.12
N PHE A 41 -29.32 -9.44 20.34
CA PHE A 41 -30.30 -10.35 19.71
C PHE A 41 -30.21 -10.38 18.19
N GLY A 42 -29.20 -9.73 17.59
CA GLY A 42 -29.06 -9.68 16.14
C GLY A 42 -30.25 -8.99 15.42
N TRP A 43 -30.93 -8.04 16.11
CA TRP A 43 -32.08 -7.30 15.54
C TRP A 43 -31.66 -6.17 14.61
N TYR A 44 -30.67 -6.43 13.76
CA TYR A 44 -30.36 -5.52 12.66
C TYR A 44 -30.72 -6.22 11.36
N ILE A 45 -31.46 -5.50 10.54
CA ILE A 45 -31.68 -5.91 9.15
C ILE A 45 -30.36 -5.57 8.46
N ASN A 46 -29.61 -6.60 8.09
CA ASN A 46 -28.47 -6.40 7.21
C ASN A 46 -29.03 -5.91 5.88
N MET A 47 -28.94 -4.61 5.62
CA MET A 47 -29.45 -3.98 4.39
C MET A 47 -28.51 -4.28 3.21
N ASN A 48 -27.37 -4.92 3.47
CA ASN A 48 -26.47 -5.41 2.46
C ASN A 48 -26.92 -6.80 1.99
N PRO A 49 -27.24 -6.99 0.71
CA PRO A 49 -27.57 -8.30 0.19
C PRO A 49 -26.41 -9.28 0.39
N THR A 50 -26.72 -10.54 0.51
CA THR A 50 -25.79 -11.64 0.80
C THR A 50 -24.68 -11.87 -0.23
N MET A 51 -24.64 -11.12 -1.30
CA MET A 51 -23.54 -11.05 -2.28
C MET A 51 -22.87 -9.68 -2.23
N LEU A 52 -22.05 -9.47 -1.22
CA LEU A 52 -21.47 -8.16 -0.96
C LEU A 52 -20.27 -7.85 -1.84
N TYR A 53 -19.57 -8.87 -2.31
CA TYR A 53 -18.31 -8.73 -3.03
C TYR A 53 -18.23 -9.78 -4.16
N PRO A 54 -19.02 -9.60 -5.25
CA PRO A 54 -18.98 -10.52 -6.38
C PRO A 54 -17.60 -10.48 -7.05
N VAL A 55 -17.20 -11.61 -7.60
CA VAL A 55 -15.98 -11.69 -8.40
C VAL A 55 -16.15 -10.83 -9.65
N THR A 56 -15.23 -9.92 -9.89
CA THR A 56 -15.30 -8.96 -10.99
C THR A 56 -14.97 -9.59 -12.34
N ASP A 57 -15.48 -8.99 -13.44
CA ASP A 57 -15.13 -9.40 -14.79
C ASP A 57 -13.61 -9.27 -15.06
N THR A 58 -12.96 -8.31 -14.42
CA THR A 58 -11.49 -8.14 -14.44
C THR A 58 -10.79 -9.36 -13.85
N CYS A 59 -11.27 -9.87 -12.71
CA CYS A 59 -10.72 -11.08 -12.12
C CYS A 59 -10.93 -12.30 -13.01
N TYR A 60 -12.13 -12.46 -13.58
CA TYR A 60 -12.38 -13.53 -14.54
C TYR A 60 -11.49 -13.43 -15.78
N GLY A 61 -11.28 -12.23 -16.33
CA GLY A 61 -10.35 -12.01 -17.43
C GLY A 61 -8.92 -12.44 -17.10
N TYR A 62 -8.44 -12.09 -15.91
CA TYR A 62 -7.12 -12.52 -15.42
C TYR A 62 -7.03 -14.05 -15.28
N LEU A 63 -8.05 -14.69 -14.71
CA LEU A 63 -8.11 -16.14 -14.56
C LEU A 63 -8.14 -16.84 -15.93
N ASP A 64 -8.98 -16.37 -16.86
CA ASP A 64 -9.10 -16.92 -18.22
C ASP A 64 -7.80 -16.86 -19.01
N GLU A 65 -7.02 -15.80 -18.83
CA GLU A 65 -5.76 -15.58 -19.55
C GLU A 65 -4.58 -16.32 -18.91
N PHE A 66 -4.44 -16.24 -17.59
CA PHE A 66 -3.19 -16.65 -16.92
C PHE A 66 -3.29 -17.90 -16.05
N VAL A 67 -4.48 -18.35 -15.67
CA VAL A 67 -4.67 -19.44 -14.71
C VAL A 67 -5.31 -20.67 -15.35
N ILE A 68 -6.51 -20.51 -15.88
CA ILE A 68 -7.31 -21.65 -16.37
C ILE A 68 -6.62 -22.44 -17.49
N PRO A 69 -5.91 -21.81 -18.48
CA PRO A 69 -5.23 -22.54 -19.53
C PRO A 69 -4.06 -23.42 -19.03
N ARG A 70 -3.58 -23.19 -17.81
CA ARG A 70 -2.46 -23.90 -17.18
C ARG A 70 -2.89 -24.88 -16.11
N ALA A 71 -4.17 -24.93 -15.79
CA ALA A 71 -4.73 -25.75 -14.71
C ALA A 71 -5.06 -27.20 -15.17
N ASP A 72 -4.19 -27.85 -15.90
CA ASP A 72 -4.41 -29.17 -16.48
C ASP A 72 -4.78 -30.25 -15.45
N LYS A 73 -4.31 -30.13 -14.20
CA LYS A 73 -4.59 -31.06 -13.10
C LYS A 73 -5.80 -30.67 -12.27
N GLY A 74 -6.47 -29.56 -12.64
CA GLY A 74 -7.54 -28.96 -11.86
C GLY A 74 -7.04 -28.27 -10.59
N ILE A 75 -7.79 -27.25 -10.16
CA ILE A 75 -7.49 -26.47 -8.95
C ILE A 75 -8.46 -26.91 -7.86
N ARG A 76 -7.94 -27.16 -6.66
CA ARG A 76 -8.72 -27.47 -5.47
C ARG A 76 -8.58 -26.34 -4.48
N ILE A 77 -9.69 -25.81 -4.02
CA ILE A 77 -9.75 -24.83 -2.92
C ILE A 77 -10.23 -25.61 -1.70
N ILE A 78 -9.34 -25.79 -0.74
CA ILE A 78 -9.58 -26.65 0.44
C ILE A 78 -9.74 -25.74 1.66
N PHE A 79 -10.94 -25.69 2.20
CA PHE A 79 -11.20 -25.02 3.47
C PHE A 79 -10.87 -25.96 4.63
N CYS A 80 -10.13 -25.45 5.61
CA CYS A 80 -9.51 -26.28 6.66
C CYS A 80 -10.43 -26.55 7.88
N ASP A 81 -11.74 -26.42 7.73
CA ASP A 81 -12.78 -26.74 8.71
C ASP A 81 -14.00 -27.37 8.04
N GLU A 82 -14.98 -27.74 8.84
CA GLU A 82 -16.28 -28.22 8.33
C GLU A 82 -17.08 -27.10 7.70
N GLU A 83 -17.82 -27.43 6.64
CA GLU A 83 -18.64 -26.47 5.88
C GLU A 83 -19.60 -25.68 6.77
N GLU A 84 -20.22 -26.36 7.76
CA GLU A 84 -21.17 -25.74 8.70
C GLU A 84 -20.51 -24.64 9.54
N ASN A 85 -19.28 -24.87 10.01
CA ASN A 85 -18.54 -23.91 10.81
C ASN A 85 -18.14 -22.68 9.98
N ILE A 86 -17.67 -22.92 8.74
CA ILE A 86 -17.26 -21.86 7.82
C ILE A 86 -18.45 -20.98 7.44
N ARG A 87 -19.61 -21.56 7.16
CA ARG A 87 -20.83 -20.81 6.84
C ARG A 87 -21.41 -20.05 8.03
N ALA A 88 -21.17 -20.54 9.25
CA ALA A 88 -21.60 -19.89 10.49
C ALA A 88 -20.74 -18.66 10.85
N ASP A 89 -19.49 -18.63 10.41
CA ASP A 89 -18.58 -17.51 10.61
C ASP A 89 -18.72 -16.49 9.48
N VAL A 90 -19.07 -15.25 9.83
CA VAL A 90 -19.32 -14.18 8.86
C VAL A 90 -18.09 -13.90 8.00
N THR A 91 -16.91 -13.90 8.59
CA THR A 91 -15.65 -13.57 7.90
C THR A 91 -15.26 -14.68 6.92
N GLN A 92 -15.33 -15.93 7.37
CA GLN A 92 -15.02 -17.08 6.51
C GLN A 92 -16.08 -17.27 5.40
N SER A 93 -17.34 -16.90 5.66
CA SER A 93 -18.40 -17.00 4.66
C SER A 93 -18.18 -16.09 3.45
N TYR A 94 -17.55 -14.92 3.60
CA TYR A 94 -17.14 -14.09 2.46
C TYR A 94 -16.15 -14.82 1.56
N VAL A 95 -15.15 -15.45 2.16
CA VAL A 95 -14.12 -16.20 1.44
C VAL A 95 -14.72 -17.40 0.71
N LEU A 96 -15.63 -18.12 1.38
CA LEU A 96 -16.33 -19.25 0.78
C LEU A 96 -17.20 -18.81 -0.40
N ASN A 97 -17.96 -17.72 -0.29
CA ASN A 97 -18.80 -17.20 -1.37
C ASN A 97 -17.96 -16.87 -2.62
N THR A 98 -16.80 -16.21 -2.46
CA THR A 98 -15.89 -15.93 -3.58
C THR A 98 -15.39 -17.22 -4.24
N ALA A 99 -15.02 -18.23 -3.44
CA ALA A 99 -14.61 -19.53 -3.97
C ALA A 99 -15.75 -20.25 -4.70
N GLU A 100 -16.98 -20.18 -4.18
CA GLU A 100 -18.17 -20.76 -4.80
C GLU A 100 -18.49 -20.09 -6.16
N GLU A 101 -18.37 -18.77 -6.27
CA GLU A 101 -18.55 -18.06 -7.54
C GLU A 101 -17.50 -18.49 -8.57
N MET A 102 -16.21 -18.59 -8.17
CA MET A 102 -15.14 -19.06 -9.04
C MET A 102 -15.38 -20.52 -9.47
N ALA A 103 -15.75 -21.41 -8.55
CA ALA A 103 -16.06 -22.80 -8.87
C ALA A 103 -17.31 -22.94 -9.77
N ALA A 104 -18.32 -22.11 -9.59
CA ALA A 104 -19.51 -22.07 -10.46
C ALA A 104 -19.16 -21.59 -11.88
N LYS A 105 -18.22 -20.65 -12.02
CA LYS A 105 -17.72 -20.17 -13.32
C LYS A 105 -16.87 -21.23 -14.04
N TYR A 106 -16.05 -22.00 -13.28
CA TYR A 106 -15.12 -22.99 -13.81
C TYR A 106 -15.35 -24.40 -13.25
N PRO A 107 -16.55 -25.01 -13.45
CA PRO A 107 -16.94 -26.24 -12.76
C PRO A 107 -16.10 -27.47 -13.11
N ASP A 108 -15.45 -27.46 -14.26
CA ASP A 108 -14.57 -28.55 -14.69
C ASP A 108 -13.14 -28.41 -14.17
N THR A 109 -12.75 -27.18 -13.76
CA THR A 109 -11.36 -26.86 -13.41
C THR A 109 -11.20 -26.55 -11.93
N VAL A 110 -12.16 -25.86 -11.30
CA VAL A 110 -12.08 -25.40 -9.90
C VAL A 110 -13.06 -26.18 -9.04
N LYS A 111 -12.57 -26.78 -7.95
CA LYS A 111 -13.37 -27.55 -6.99
C LYS A 111 -13.13 -27.08 -5.57
N ILE A 112 -14.20 -27.10 -4.77
CA ILE A 112 -14.13 -26.78 -3.35
C ILE A 112 -14.18 -28.08 -2.55
N GLU A 113 -13.31 -28.15 -1.55
CA GLU A 113 -13.21 -29.27 -0.62
C GLU A 113 -13.21 -28.74 0.82
N PHE A 114 -13.71 -29.52 1.76
CA PHE A 114 -13.68 -29.20 3.18
C PHE A 114 -12.86 -30.26 3.91
N LEU A 115 -11.90 -29.85 4.72
CA LEU A 115 -10.98 -30.73 5.43
C LEU A 115 -10.89 -30.29 6.90
N ASN A 116 -11.55 -31.03 7.78
CA ASN A 116 -11.38 -30.80 9.21
C ASN A 116 -9.94 -31.16 9.63
N VAL A 117 -9.10 -30.15 9.85
CA VAL A 117 -7.68 -30.32 10.16
C VAL A 117 -7.45 -30.96 11.55
N TRP A 118 -8.42 -30.89 12.44
CA TRP A 118 -8.37 -31.54 13.76
C TRP A 118 -8.58 -33.05 13.64
N GLU A 119 -9.40 -33.48 12.70
CA GLU A 119 -9.62 -34.91 12.41
C GLU A 119 -8.54 -35.51 11.51
N HIS A 120 -7.92 -34.67 10.66
CA HIS A 120 -6.90 -35.10 9.69
C HIS A 120 -5.55 -34.38 9.88
N PRO A 121 -4.90 -34.41 11.05
CA PRO A 121 -3.70 -33.63 11.35
C PRO A 121 -2.47 -34.03 10.52
N LYS A 122 -2.49 -35.21 9.88
CA LYS A 122 -1.42 -35.63 8.98
C LYS A 122 -1.49 -34.86 7.66
N ILE A 123 -2.68 -34.76 7.09
CA ILE A 123 -2.91 -34.02 5.82
C ILE A 123 -2.68 -32.53 6.06
N ALA A 124 -3.14 -31.98 7.19
CA ALA A 124 -2.87 -30.60 7.56
C ALA A 124 -1.36 -30.27 7.57
N ARG A 125 -0.55 -31.18 8.10
CA ARG A 125 0.92 -31.02 8.10
C ARG A 125 1.55 -31.15 6.72
N GLU A 126 1.03 -31.99 5.85
CA GLU A 126 1.50 -32.12 4.46
C GLU A 126 1.32 -30.80 3.69
N TYR A 127 0.22 -30.07 3.93
CA TYR A 127 -0.01 -28.73 3.37
C TYR A 127 0.66 -27.61 4.16
N GLY A 128 1.21 -27.85 5.34
CA GLY A 128 1.76 -26.81 6.21
C GLY A 128 0.70 -25.94 6.90
N VAL A 129 -0.52 -26.47 7.04
CA VAL A 129 -1.64 -25.75 7.69
C VAL A 129 -1.47 -25.75 9.19
N THR A 130 -1.61 -24.57 9.81
CA THR A 130 -1.47 -24.36 11.27
C THR A 130 -2.77 -23.94 11.94
N ALA A 131 -3.79 -23.52 11.20
CA ALA A 131 -5.07 -23.02 11.71
C ALA A 131 -6.24 -23.53 10.88
N SER A 132 -7.37 -23.83 11.52
CA SER A 132 -8.61 -24.26 10.85
C SER A 132 -9.24 -23.16 9.98
N THR A 133 -8.89 -21.92 10.21
CA THR A 133 -9.31 -20.77 9.38
C THR A 133 -8.50 -20.60 8.09
N SER A 134 -7.49 -21.45 7.85
CA SER A 134 -6.69 -21.41 6.63
C SER A 134 -7.46 -21.96 5.43
N VAL A 135 -7.10 -21.46 4.24
CA VAL A 135 -7.59 -21.97 2.95
C VAL A 135 -6.38 -22.41 2.13
N VAL A 136 -6.41 -23.65 1.62
CA VAL A 136 -5.36 -24.18 0.76
C VAL A 136 -5.84 -24.15 -0.69
N VAL A 137 -5.04 -23.56 -1.56
CA VAL A 137 -5.21 -23.66 -3.02
C VAL A 137 -4.18 -24.64 -3.54
N ALA A 138 -4.61 -25.68 -4.25
CA ALA A 138 -3.73 -26.73 -4.74
C ALA A 138 -4.01 -27.10 -6.20
N CYS A 139 -2.94 -27.42 -6.95
CA CYS A 139 -2.99 -27.95 -8.31
C CYS A 139 -1.94 -29.04 -8.48
N GLY A 140 -2.38 -30.30 -8.57
CA GLY A 140 -1.45 -31.43 -8.54
C GLY A 140 -0.69 -31.56 -7.22
N GLU A 141 0.63 -31.43 -7.27
CA GLU A 141 1.51 -31.46 -6.09
C GLU A 141 1.81 -30.07 -5.52
N GLU A 142 1.54 -29.03 -6.30
CA GLU A 142 1.74 -27.65 -5.88
C GLU A 142 0.60 -27.18 -4.98
N SER A 143 0.94 -26.44 -3.91
CA SER A 143 -0.04 -25.89 -3.00
C SER A 143 0.41 -24.55 -2.41
N ARG A 144 -0.57 -23.73 -2.07
CA ARG A 144 -0.38 -22.46 -1.33
C ARG A 144 -1.39 -22.39 -0.20
N VAL A 145 -0.90 -22.04 0.99
CA VAL A 145 -1.74 -21.81 2.16
C VAL A 145 -1.99 -20.32 2.30
N CYS A 146 -3.24 -19.93 2.35
CA CYS A 146 -3.68 -18.58 2.67
C CYS A 146 -4.26 -18.58 4.07
N THR A 147 -3.85 -17.66 4.92
CA THR A 147 -4.51 -17.44 6.21
C THR A 147 -5.79 -16.64 6.00
N LEU A 148 -6.74 -16.72 6.92
CA LEU A 148 -7.96 -15.91 6.83
C LEU A 148 -7.65 -14.40 6.72
N ARG A 149 -6.59 -13.96 7.40
CA ARG A 149 -6.14 -12.57 7.38
C ARG A 149 -5.74 -12.10 5.98
N ASP A 150 -5.19 -12.95 5.14
CA ASP A 150 -4.75 -12.60 3.78
C ASP A 150 -5.87 -12.17 2.85
N PHE A 151 -7.11 -12.53 3.19
CA PHE A 151 -8.31 -12.16 2.42
C PHE A 151 -8.86 -10.78 2.78
N PHE A 152 -8.25 -10.08 3.73
CA PHE A 152 -8.72 -8.80 4.23
C PHE A 152 -7.58 -7.80 4.32
N LEU A 153 -7.90 -6.51 4.16
CA LEU A 153 -6.98 -5.43 4.47
C LEU A 153 -7.36 -4.80 5.80
N PHE A 154 -6.36 -4.43 6.59
CA PHE A 154 -6.54 -3.85 7.90
C PHE A 154 -5.97 -2.43 7.94
N PRO A 155 -6.64 -1.47 8.61
CA PRO A 155 -6.09 -0.14 8.81
C PRO A 155 -4.84 -0.20 9.68
N VAL A 156 -3.96 0.77 9.50
CA VAL A 156 -2.77 0.91 10.34
C VAL A 156 -3.16 1.09 11.80
N GLY A 157 -2.62 0.23 12.65
CA GLY A 157 -2.88 0.26 14.09
C GLY A 157 -4.18 -0.40 14.52
N ASP A 158 -4.97 -0.96 13.60
CA ASP A 158 -6.14 -1.78 13.91
C ASP A 158 -6.01 -3.14 13.21
N SER A 159 -5.59 -4.15 13.95
CA SER A 159 -5.44 -5.51 13.44
C SER A 159 -6.69 -6.37 13.64
N GLU A 160 -7.74 -5.83 14.25
CA GLU A 160 -8.97 -6.57 14.58
C GLU A 160 -10.11 -6.26 13.60
N ASN A 161 -10.18 -5.01 13.09
CA ASN A 161 -11.27 -4.58 12.24
C ASN A 161 -10.78 -4.37 10.79
N PRO A 162 -11.11 -5.27 9.87
CA PRO A 162 -10.71 -5.13 8.48
C PRO A 162 -11.44 -3.95 7.81
N SER A 163 -10.73 -3.22 6.94
CA SER A 163 -11.24 -2.08 6.16
C SER A 163 -11.73 -2.45 4.77
N ALA A 164 -11.20 -3.54 4.20
CA ALA A 164 -11.55 -3.98 2.86
C ALA A 164 -11.44 -5.50 2.70
N TYR A 165 -12.18 -6.03 1.74
CA TYR A 165 -12.12 -7.41 1.31
C TYR A 165 -11.20 -7.56 0.09
N ASN A 166 -10.31 -8.54 0.13
CA ASN A 166 -9.29 -8.80 -0.88
C ASN A 166 -9.38 -10.21 -1.47
N GLY A 167 -10.56 -10.83 -1.40
CA GLY A 167 -10.73 -12.26 -1.69
C GLY A 167 -10.43 -12.65 -3.13
N GLU A 168 -10.95 -11.90 -4.12
CA GLU A 168 -10.72 -12.22 -5.53
C GLU A 168 -9.23 -12.16 -5.91
N LYS A 169 -8.53 -11.11 -5.47
CA LYS A 169 -7.10 -10.97 -5.72
C LYS A 169 -6.31 -12.10 -5.05
N ARG A 170 -6.62 -12.41 -3.78
CA ARG A 170 -5.92 -13.47 -3.06
C ARG A 170 -6.08 -14.84 -3.71
N PHE A 171 -7.29 -15.20 -4.14
CA PHE A 171 -7.52 -16.44 -4.89
C PHE A 171 -6.82 -16.43 -6.25
N ALA A 172 -6.92 -15.34 -7.01
CA ALA A 172 -6.26 -15.24 -8.32
C ALA A 172 -4.75 -15.44 -8.21
N VAL A 173 -4.10 -14.77 -7.23
CA VAL A 173 -2.66 -14.90 -6.96
C VAL A 173 -2.31 -16.32 -6.51
N ALA A 174 -3.06 -16.90 -5.58
CA ALA A 174 -2.81 -18.26 -5.10
C ALA A 174 -3.01 -19.32 -6.21
N MET A 175 -4.07 -19.20 -7.01
CA MET A 175 -4.31 -20.07 -8.16
C MET A 175 -3.19 -19.94 -9.20
N LYS A 176 -2.75 -18.69 -9.50
CA LYS A 176 -1.64 -18.46 -10.43
C LYS A 176 -0.34 -19.12 -9.95
N ALA A 177 -0.05 -19.02 -8.65
CA ALA A 177 1.15 -19.57 -8.06
C ALA A 177 1.21 -21.12 -8.17
N VAL A 178 0.07 -21.81 -8.02
CA VAL A 178 0.03 -23.28 -8.09
C VAL A 178 -0.01 -23.84 -9.50
N VAL A 179 -0.35 -23.02 -10.50
CA VAL A 179 -0.29 -23.42 -11.92
C VAL A 179 0.98 -22.95 -12.63
N SER A 180 1.86 -22.22 -11.95
CA SER A 180 3.12 -21.70 -12.50
C SER A 180 4.26 -21.95 -11.51
N PRO A 181 4.71 -23.19 -11.38
CA PRO A 181 5.77 -23.58 -10.42
C PRO A 181 7.12 -22.91 -10.71
N ASP A 182 7.39 -22.55 -11.97
CA ASP A 182 8.62 -21.89 -12.40
C ASP A 182 8.57 -20.36 -12.21
N ALA A 183 7.99 -19.91 -11.09
CA ALA A 183 7.94 -18.48 -10.77
C ALA A 183 9.34 -17.90 -10.59
N PRO A 184 9.67 -16.72 -11.15
CA PRO A 184 10.96 -16.08 -10.95
C PRO A 184 11.20 -15.76 -9.47
N VAL A 185 12.46 -15.78 -9.04
CA VAL A 185 12.82 -15.51 -7.64
C VAL A 185 13.20 -14.05 -7.47
N ALA A 186 12.63 -13.39 -6.47
CA ALA A 186 13.11 -12.10 -5.96
C ALA A 186 14.07 -12.37 -4.80
N TYR A 187 15.34 -12.01 -5.00
CA TYR A 187 16.38 -12.14 -4.00
C TYR A 187 16.56 -10.83 -3.24
N PHE A 188 16.43 -10.89 -1.92
CA PHE A 188 16.77 -9.77 -1.04
C PHE A 188 18.22 -9.88 -0.62
N THR A 189 18.99 -8.80 -0.80
CA THR A 189 20.38 -8.74 -0.35
C THR A 189 20.46 -8.82 1.16
N LEU A 190 21.55 -9.42 1.65
CA LEU A 190 21.87 -9.54 3.07
C LEU A 190 23.28 -9.00 3.31
N ASN A 191 23.64 -8.81 4.59
CA ASN A 191 24.95 -8.41 5.08
C ASN A 191 25.32 -6.92 4.95
N HIS A 192 24.44 -6.08 4.37
CA HIS A 192 24.63 -4.63 4.40
C HIS A 192 23.82 -3.96 5.53
N GLY A 193 23.20 -4.74 6.43
CA GLY A 193 22.33 -4.25 7.50
C GLY A 193 20.95 -3.85 7.02
N GLU A 194 20.48 -4.49 5.94
CA GLU A 194 19.15 -4.32 5.38
C GLU A 194 18.07 -4.58 6.44
N SER A 195 17.00 -3.81 6.40
CA SER A 195 15.85 -4.00 7.26
C SER A 195 15.02 -5.19 6.75
N THR A 196 14.81 -6.18 7.61
CA THR A 196 13.95 -7.34 7.32
C THR A 196 12.73 -7.42 8.24
N GLU A 197 12.47 -6.35 9.00
CA GLU A 197 11.39 -6.34 9.99
C GLU A 197 10.00 -6.12 9.37
N ASP A 198 9.94 -5.40 8.25
CA ASP A 198 8.69 -5.17 7.51
C ASP A 198 8.61 -6.07 6.29
N TYR A 199 7.73 -7.05 6.33
CA TYR A 199 7.53 -8.03 5.25
C TYR A 199 6.59 -7.55 4.14
N ALA A 200 6.07 -6.34 4.21
CA ALA A 200 5.04 -5.87 3.26
C ALA A 200 5.51 -5.84 1.81
N LEU A 201 6.77 -5.42 1.57
CA LEU A 201 7.37 -5.49 0.24
C LEU A 201 7.46 -6.93 -0.27
N MET A 202 7.84 -7.88 0.59
CA MET A 202 7.91 -9.31 0.23
C MET A 202 6.53 -9.87 -0.13
N TYR A 203 5.48 -9.49 0.63
CA TYR A 203 4.11 -9.86 0.29
C TYR A 203 3.67 -9.26 -1.05
N ALA A 204 3.98 -7.99 -1.31
CA ALA A 204 3.65 -7.35 -2.59
C ALA A 204 4.37 -8.02 -3.77
N LEU A 205 5.64 -8.43 -3.61
CA LEU A 205 6.38 -9.18 -4.63
C LEU A 205 5.82 -10.59 -4.81
N THR A 206 5.38 -11.24 -3.73
CA THR A 206 4.67 -12.53 -3.82
C THR A 206 3.35 -12.39 -4.58
N ASP A 207 2.59 -11.32 -4.32
CA ASP A 207 1.37 -10.98 -5.07
C ASP A 207 1.66 -10.73 -6.55
N ALA A 208 2.83 -10.16 -6.87
CA ALA A 208 3.31 -10.01 -8.23
C ALA A 208 3.80 -11.34 -8.86
N GLY A 209 3.77 -12.44 -8.12
CA GLY A 209 4.14 -13.78 -8.60
C GLY A 209 5.65 -14.05 -8.55
N TYR A 210 6.37 -13.47 -7.61
CA TYR A 210 7.74 -13.87 -7.29
C TYR A 210 7.78 -14.89 -6.14
N MET A 211 8.73 -15.81 -6.19
CA MET A 211 9.19 -16.51 -4.99
C MET A 211 10.20 -15.62 -4.26
N ILE A 212 10.21 -15.64 -2.93
CA ILE A 212 11.12 -14.82 -2.13
C ILE A 212 12.29 -15.67 -1.63
N ASN A 213 13.49 -15.15 -1.81
CA ASN A 213 14.71 -15.75 -1.26
C ASN A 213 15.68 -14.64 -0.82
N TYR A 214 16.77 -15.03 -0.17
CA TYR A 214 17.79 -14.12 0.33
C TYR A 214 19.14 -14.43 -0.30
N LEU A 215 19.95 -13.40 -0.52
CA LEU A 215 21.27 -13.50 -1.13
C LEU A 215 22.32 -12.75 -0.31
N ASP A 216 23.32 -13.48 0.15
CA ASP A 216 24.60 -12.91 0.58
C ASP A 216 25.51 -12.75 -0.64
N ALA A 217 25.51 -11.57 -1.24
CA ALA A 217 26.29 -11.30 -2.44
C ALA A 217 27.82 -11.22 -2.18
N LEU A 218 28.25 -11.06 -0.93
CA LEU A 218 29.67 -11.21 -0.57
C LEU A 218 30.13 -12.66 -0.79
N SER A 219 29.34 -13.62 -0.33
CA SER A 219 29.72 -15.03 -0.32
C SER A 219 29.34 -15.78 -1.60
N PHE A 220 28.30 -15.33 -2.30
CA PHE A 220 27.73 -16.04 -3.46
C PHE A 220 27.57 -15.11 -4.66
N ASP A 221 27.57 -15.70 -5.84
CA ASP A 221 27.19 -15.02 -7.08
C ASP A 221 25.65 -14.90 -7.15
N ILE A 222 25.16 -13.92 -7.92
CA ILE A 222 23.73 -13.76 -8.14
C ILE A 222 23.23 -14.97 -8.95
N PRO A 223 22.26 -15.76 -8.43
CA PRO A 223 21.76 -16.96 -9.08
C PRO A 223 21.13 -16.70 -10.46
N GLU A 224 21.16 -17.72 -11.33
CA GLU A 224 20.60 -17.61 -12.69
C GLU A 224 19.07 -17.49 -12.70
N ASP A 225 18.41 -18.01 -11.67
CA ASP A 225 16.95 -17.90 -11.48
C ASP A 225 16.52 -16.56 -10.84
N CYS A 226 17.49 -15.66 -10.57
CA CYS A 226 17.21 -14.33 -10.05
C CYS A 226 16.43 -13.48 -11.08
N GLY A 227 15.12 -13.39 -10.91
CA GLY A 227 14.27 -12.53 -11.72
C GLY A 227 14.24 -11.07 -11.25
N LEU A 228 14.56 -10.84 -9.97
CA LEU A 228 14.61 -9.52 -9.36
C LEU A 228 15.60 -9.54 -8.18
N LEU A 229 16.54 -8.61 -8.17
CA LEU A 229 17.38 -8.34 -7.00
C LEU A 229 16.83 -7.12 -6.26
N VAL A 230 16.72 -7.21 -4.93
CA VAL A 230 16.19 -6.14 -4.08
C VAL A 230 17.17 -5.84 -2.97
N SER A 231 17.57 -4.58 -2.82
CA SER A 231 18.24 -4.09 -1.63
C SER A 231 17.33 -3.07 -0.93
N TYR A 232 17.02 -3.34 0.34
CA TYR A 232 16.03 -2.56 1.08
C TYR A 232 16.64 -1.98 2.35
N ASN A 233 16.83 -0.65 2.36
CA ASN A 233 17.37 0.12 3.47
C ASN A 233 18.71 -0.43 4.00
N PRO A 234 19.74 -0.56 3.15
CA PRO A 234 21.04 -1.01 3.60
C PRO A 234 21.66 0.03 4.57
N ALA A 235 22.40 -0.45 5.56
CA ALA A 235 23.13 0.39 6.50
C ALA A 235 24.66 0.43 6.20
N ARG A 236 25.12 -0.28 5.17
CA ARG A 236 26.50 -0.35 4.72
C ARG A 236 26.58 -0.43 3.20
N ASP A 237 27.68 0.06 2.65
CA ASP A 237 27.94 0.05 1.22
C ASP A 237 28.21 -1.35 0.65
N PHE A 238 28.00 -1.49 -0.63
CA PHE A 238 28.42 -2.64 -1.43
C PHE A 238 29.93 -2.61 -1.65
N THR A 239 30.57 -3.76 -1.67
CA THR A 239 32.00 -3.84 -1.94
C THR A 239 32.30 -3.63 -3.43
N SER A 240 33.39 -2.91 -3.70
CA SER A 240 33.96 -2.77 -5.05
C SER A 240 35.35 -3.43 -5.11
N ALA A 241 35.86 -3.65 -6.33
CA ALA A 241 37.13 -4.35 -6.59
C ALA A 241 38.40 -3.54 -6.24
N ASP A 242 38.44 -2.90 -5.10
CA ASP A 242 39.57 -2.07 -4.65
C ASP A 242 40.78 -2.84 -4.09
N GLY A 243 40.86 -4.09 -4.41
CA GLY A 243 42.14 -4.84 -4.39
C GLY A 243 42.54 -5.54 -3.10
N VAL A 244 41.79 -5.50 -2.01
CA VAL A 244 42.15 -6.17 -0.76
C VAL A 244 41.50 -7.54 -0.60
N SER A 245 40.22 -7.70 -0.99
CA SER A 245 39.50 -8.96 -0.87
C SER A 245 39.32 -9.72 -2.19
N GLY A 246 39.47 -9.05 -3.32
CA GLY A 246 39.19 -9.63 -4.65
C GLY A 246 37.71 -9.92 -4.91
N ILE A 247 36.81 -9.57 -3.98
CA ILE A 247 35.37 -9.73 -4.08
C ILE A 247 34.76 -8.36 -4.37
N SER A 248 34.01 -8.27 -5.47
CA SER A 248 33.27 -7.07 -5.84
C SER A 248 31.80 -7.41 -6.02
N GLU A 249 30.95 -6.94 -5.13
CA GLU A 249 29.49 -7.04 -5.25
C GLU A 249 28.98 -6.16 -6.39
N ILE A 250 29.65 -5.01 -6.61
CA ILE A 250 29.35 -4.13 -7.74
C ILE A 250 29.60 -4.83 -9.08
N ASP A 251 30.69 -5.59 -9.22
CA ASP A 251 30.96 -6.34 -10.46
C ASP A 251 29.92 -7.47 -10.67
N LYS A 252 29.48 -8.12 -9.60
CA LYS A 252 28.40 -9.12 -9.67
C LYS A 252 27.08 -8.49 -10.09
N LEU A 253 26.75 -7.32 -9.54
CA LEU A 253 25.56 -6.55 -9.91
C LEU A 253 25.64 -6.10 -11.38
N ASP A 254 26.80 -5.60 -11.82
CA ASP A 254 27.01 -5.18 -13.21
C ASP A 254 26.86 -6.38 -14.17
N ALA A 255 27.47 -7.52 -13.86
CA ALA A 255 27.33 -8.73 -14.65
C ALA A 255 25.89 -9.27 -14.71
N TYR A 256 25.13 -9.13 -13.64
CA TYR A 256 23.70 -9.47 -13.59
C TYR A 256 22.87 -8.54 -14.49
N LEU A 257 23.07 -7.23 -14.36
CA LEU A 257 22.36 -6.22 -15.17
C LEU A 257 22.77 -6.28 -16.65
N ALA A 258 24.04 -6.61 -16.96
CA ALA A 258 24.49 -6.84 -18.34
C ALA A 258 23.75 -7.99 -19.03
N LYS A 259 23.22 -8.94 -18.29
CA LYS A 259 22.38 -10.06 -18.79
C LYS A 259 20.88 -9.72 -18.83
N GLY A 260 20.48 -8.48 -18.58
CA GLY A 260 19.08 -8.06 -18.54
C GLY A 260 18.41 -8.18 -17.18
N GLY A 261 19.19 -8.27 -16.10
CA GLY A 261 18.71 -8.33 -14.73
C GLY A 261 17.86 -7.13 -14.32
N LYS A 262 17.15 -7.27 -13.22
CA LYS A 262 16.25 -6.26 -12.66
C LYS A 262 16.67 -5.97 -11.23
N PHE A 263 16.90 -4.70 -10.89
CA PHE A 263 17.34 -4.28 -9.57
C PHE A 263 16.41 -3.23 -8.97
N MET A 264 16.00 -3.42 -7.73
CA MET A 264 15.26 -2.46 -6.93
C MET A 264 16.10 -2.03 -5.73
N TYR A 265 16.24 -0.72 -5.55
CA TYR A 265 17.01 -0.13 -4.47
C TYR A 265 16.14 0.85 -3.67
N PHE A 266 15.91 0.55 -2.40
CA PHE A 266 15.13 1.38 -1.50
C PHE A 266 16.04 2.00 -0.44
N VAL A 267 15.99 3.31 -0.32
CA VAL A 267 16.75 4.10 0.65
C VAL A 267 15.88 5.18 1.27
N SER A 268 16.35 5.79 2.34
CA SER A 268 15.71 6.94 2.99
C SER A 268 16.77 7.98 3.36
N ALA A 269 16.35 9.12 3.89
CA ALA A 269 17.27 10.11 4.41
C ALA A 269 18.17 9.54 5.51
N ASP A 270 17.68 8.60 6.32
CA ASP A 270 18.44 7.97 7.40
C ASP A 270 19.44 6.91 6.91
N THR A 271 19.23 6.33 5.72
CA THR A 271 20.14 5.32 5.15
C THR A 271 21.57 5.83 5.10
N PHE A 272 21.77 7.06 4.69
CA PHE A 272 23.08 7.66 4.49
C PHE A 272 23.66 8.32 5.76
N ALA A 273 22.89 8.40 6.84
CA ALA A 273 23.34 9.04 8.09
C ALA A 273 24.54 8.32 8.75
N ALA A 274 24.75 7.03 8.44
CA ALA A 274 25.89 6.26 8.93
C ALA A 274 27.17 6.47 8.10
N GLY A 275 27.10 7.18 6.96
CA GLY A 275 28.22 7.50 6.06
C GLY A 275 28.56 6.39 5.05
N GLY A 276 29.17 6.79 3.92
CA GLY A 276 29.99 5.92 3.08
C GLY A 276 29.26 4.92 2.18
N PHE A 277 28.40 5.39 1.26
CA PHE A 277 27.81 4.56 0.18
C PHE A 277 28.46 4.84 -1.19
N GLU A 278 29.75 5.15 -1.21
CA GLU A 278 30.48 5.64 -2.38
C GLU A 278 30.45 4.64 -3.55
N ASN A 279 30.54 3.33 -3.28
CA ASN A 279 30.60 2.32 -4.34
C ASN A 279 29.25 2.17 -5.07
N ILE A 280 28.16 1.96 -4.31
CA ILE A 280 26.84 1.80 -4.91
C ILE A 280 26.34 3.11 -5.55
N GLU A 281 26.64 4.27 -4.97
CA GLU A 281 26.27 5.56 -5.55
C GLU A 281 27.02 5.84 -6.85
N THR A 282 28.34 5.58 -6.89
CA THR A 282 29.12 5.68 -8.12
C THR A 282 28.55 4.77 -9.20
N TYR A 283 28.14 3.57 -8.85
CA TYR A 283 27.51 2.64 -9.76
C TYR A 283 26.15 3.16 -10.26
N LEU A 284 25.29 3.61 -9.35
CA LEU A 284 23.97 4.15 -9.65
C LEU A 284 24.02 5.45 -10.46
N ALA A 285 25.08 6.26 -10.34
CA ALA A 285 25.29 7.42 -11.20
C ALA A 285 25.36 7.03 -12.67
N GLY A 286 25.95 5.87 -13.00
CA GLY A 286 25.91 5.26 -14.33
C GLY A 286 24.50 4.84 -14.78
N TRP A 287 23.55 4.71 -13.85
CA TRP A 287 22.14 4.44 -14.08
C TRP A 287 21.25 5.69 -13.93
N GLY A 288 21.89 6.88 -13.82
CA GLY A 288 21.20 8.17 -13.80
C GLY A 288 20.72 8.63 -12.42
N VAL A 289 21.14 7.97 -11.35
CA VAL A 289 20.72 8.30 -10.00
C VAL A 289 21.91 8.63 -9.13
N THR A 290 21.87 9.80 -8.50
CA THR A 290 22.73 10.19 -7.38
C THR A 290 21.87 10.75 -6.27
N PHE A 291 22.40 10.78 -5.05
CA PHE A 291 21.69 11.36 -3.92
C PHE A 291 22.33 12.69 -3.51
N ALA A 292 21.53 13.59 -2.97
CA ALA A 292 22.02 14.87 -2.52
C ALA A 292 22.62 14.74 -1.11
N HIS A 293 23.90 15.00 -0.99
CA HIS A 293 24.66 15.02 0.27
C HIS A 293 25.26 16.39 0.53
N ASP A 294 25.53 16.69 1.80
CA ASP A 294 26.39 17.78 2.22
C ASP A 294 27.35 17.25 3.30
N THR A 295 28.59 17.69 3.25
CA THR A 295 29.57 17.40 4.31
C THR A 295 29.24 18.34 5.47
N GLY A 296 28.63 17.82 6.52
CA GLY A 296 28.29 18.60 7.71
C GLY A 296 29.50 19.17 8.43
N ALA A 297 29.26 20.05 9.39
CA ALA A 297 30.33 20.78 10.13
C ALA A 297 31.30 19.87 10.88
N GLU A 298 30.97 18.61 11.10
CA GLU A 298 31.80 17.61 11.78
C GLU A 298 32.45 16.60 10.81
N GLY A 299 32.31 16.81 9.48
CA GLY A 299 32.83 15.90 8.46
C GLY A 299 31.97 14.63 8.28
N VAL A 300 30.77 14.60 8.84
CA VAL A 300 29.79 13.54 8.63
C VAL A 300 28.92 13.93 7.42
N GLU A 301 28.77 13.02 6.48
CA GLU A 301 27.86 13.23 5.36
C GLU A 301 26.42 13.21 5.84
N GLU A 302 25.68 14.27 5.53
CA GLU A 302 24.25 14.36 5.78
C GLU A 302 23.49 14.24 4.47
N CYS A 303 22.63 13.24 4.32
CA CYS A 303 21.72 13.16 3.19
C CYS A 303 20.59 14.16 3.35
N PHE A 304 20.13 14.73 2.23
CA PHE A 304 19.07 15.72 2.29
C PHE A 304 17.71 15.06 2.47
N ALA A 305 17.10 15.27 3.62
CA ALA A 305 15.72 14.89 3.87
C ALA A 305 14.76 15.86 3.17
N LEU A 306 13.80 15.31 2.44
CA LEU A 306 12.78 16.10 1.74
C LEU A 306 11.64 16.50 2.69
N ARG A 307 11.23 17.77 2.62
CA ARG A 307 10.18 18.35 3.43
C ARG A 307 9.21 19.19 2.60
N ASP A 308 7.90 18.97 2.79
CA ASP A 308 6.84 19.79 2.20
C ASP A 308 5.68 19.92 3.20
N THR A 309 5.52 21.06 3.82
CA THR A 309 4.45 21.31 4.80
C THR A 309 3.08 21.55 4.16
N ALA A 310 3.04 21.82 2.86
CA ALA A 310 1.79 22.06 2.13
C ALA A 310 1.19 20.74 1.60
N HIS A 311 2.03 19.79 1.21
CA HIS A 311 1.65 18.50 0.64
C HIS A 311 2.21 17.37 1.48
N SER A 312 1.87 17.35 2.76
CA SER A 312 2.24 16.34 3.72
C SER A 312 1.04 15.90 4.54
N ILE A 313 1.09 14.67 5.01
CA ILE A 313 0.09 14.11 5.93
C ILE A 313 0.35 14.60 7.35
N THR A 314 1.62 14.79 7.70
CA THR A 314 2.06 15.23 9.02
C THR A 314 2.42 16.71 9.05
N THR A 315 2.30 17.33 10.22
CA THR A 315 2.57 18.76 10.39
C THR A 315 4.05 19.12 10.31
N ASP A 316 4.94 18.17 10.54
CA ASP A 316 6.38 18.35 10.40
C ASP A 316 6.84 18.43 8.94
N GLY A 317 6.02 17.91 8.00
CA GLY A 317 6.26 18.00 6.57
C GLY A 317 7.13 16.89 5.99
N TYR A 318 7.53 15.87 6.76
CA TYR A 318 8.39 14.77 6.28
C TYR A 318 7.62 13.56 5.75
N THR A 319 6.31 13.47 5.99
CA THR A 319 5.45 12.45 5.38
C THR A 319 4.81 13.00 4.12
N LEU A 320 5.55 12.93 3.03
CA LEU A 320 5.21 13.57 1.76
C LEU A 320 4.07 12.86 1.02
N LEU A 321 3.30 13.67 0.30
CA LEU A 321 2.44 13.21 -0.78
C LEU A 321 3.22 13.29 -2.09
N GLY A 322 3.28 12.17 -2.81
CA GLY A 322 3.86 12.11 -4.13
C GLY A 322 2.84 12.43 -5.23
N ARG A 323 3.33 12.94 -6.35
CA ARG A 323 2.56 13.13 -7.58
C ARG A 323 3.20 12.40 -8.75
N ILE A 324 2.40 11.88 -9.64
CA ILE A 324 2.87 11.32 -10.92
C ILE A 324 3.33 12.48 -11.80
N PRO A 325 4.46 12.35 -12.52
CA PRO A 325 4.92 13.34 -13.50
C PRO A 325 3.86 13.61 -14.56
N SER A 326 3.82 14.83 -15.10
CA SER A 326 2.85 15.22 -16.13
C SER A 326 3.33 14.95 -17.57
N ALA A 327 4.57 14.49 -17.74
CA ALA A 327 5.18 14.20 -19.03
C ALA A 327 6.21 13.08 -18.89
N GLY A 328 6.63 12.51 -20.00
CA GLY A 328 7.58 11.42 -20.08
C GLY A 328 6.93 10.05 -19.95
N ARG A 329 7.75 9.02 -20.15
CA ARG A 329 7.30 7.63 -20.05
C ARG A 329 6.77 7.26 -18.68
N GLY A 330 7.30 7.88 -17.60
CA GLY A 330 6.79 7.67 -16.26
C GLY A 330 5.32 8.08 -16.10
N SER A 331 4.90 9.17 -16.75
CA SER A 331 3.49 9.59 -16.81
C SER A 331 2.62 8.57 -17.55
N GLU A 332 3.12 7.96 -18.61
CA GLU A 332 2.39 6.94 -19.37
C GLU A 332 2.27 5.63 -18.58
N ILE A 333 3.36 5.19 -17.94
CA ILE A 333 3.39 3.97 -17.12
C ILE A 333 2.40 4.09 -15.96
N MET A 334 2.35 5.22 -15.28
CA MET A 334 1.56 5.44 -14.08
C MET A 334 0.19 6.09 -14.31
N ALA A 335 -0.29 6.12 -15.58
CA ALA A 335 -1.51 6.85 -15.97
C ALA A 335 -2.76 6.40 -15.23
N ASP A 336 -2.86 5.11 -14.92
CA ASP A 336 -4.05 4.49 -14.30
C ASP A 336 -3.93 4.35 -12.76
N ILE A 337 -2.89 4.96 -12.17
CA ILE A 337 -2.72 4.92 -10.71
C ILE A 337 -3.62 5.95 -10.05
N ASP A 338 -4.60 5.44 -9.35
CA ASP A 338 -5.51 6.21 -8.50
C ASP A 338 -5.03 6.23 -7.05
N GLY A 339 -5.46 7.27 -6.33
CA GLY A 339 -5.25 7.38 -4.89
C GLY A 339 -4.03 8.19 -4.51
N VAL A 340 -3.85 8.29 -3.21
CA VAL A 340 -2.78 9.08 -2.60
C VAL A 340 -1.51 8.23 -2.54
N LEU A 341 -0.39 8.78 -3.00
CA LEU A 341 0.92 8.15 -2.92
C LEU A 341 1.71 8.78 -1.76
N ARG A 342 2.09 7.96 -0.79
CA ARG A 342 2.80 8.39 0.42
C ARG A 342 4.29 8.01 0.30
N ALA A 343 5.17 8.97 0.59
CA ALA A 343 6.60 8.76 0.75
C ALA A 343 7.08 9.53 1.99
N ALA A 344 7.44 8.83 3.04
CA ALA A 344 7.95 9.47 4.26
C ALA A 344 9.46 9.30 4.37
N ASN A 345 10.09 10.24 5.08
CA ASN A 345 11.53 10.25 5.31
C ASN A 345 12.36 10.09 4.02
N ALA A 346 11.88 10.69 2.93
CA ALA A 346 12.49 10.57 1.62
C ALA A 346 13.76 11.41 1.51
N THR A 347 14.76 10.90 0.77
CA THR A 347 15.93 11.65 0.39
C THR A 347 15.81 12.26 -1.01
N ALA A 348 16.65 13.26 -1.33
CA ALA A 348 16.62 13.92 -2.63
C ALA A 348 17.42 13.14 -3.68
N ILE A 349 16.74 12.62 -4.68
CA ILE A 349 17.39 12.08 -5.89
C ILE A 349 17.81 13.25 -6.79
N ARG A 350 19.03 13.19 -7.27
CA ARG A 350 19.58 14.06 -8.33
C ARG A 350 19.96 13.25 -9.55
N ILE A 351 19.70 13.81 -10.71
CA ILE A 351 20.08 13.21 -11.98
C ILE A 351 21.38 13.83 -12.44
N PRO A 352 22.44 13.03 -12.67
CA PRO A 352 23.74 13.55 -13.10
C PRO A 352 23.68 14.17 -14.51
N ASP A 353 24.57 15.14 -14.76
CA ASP A 353 24.66 15.87 -16.04
C ASP A 353 24.95 14.96 -17.26
N THR A 354 25.38 13.73 -17.02
CA THR A 354 25.57 12.72 -18.07
C THR A 354 24.26 12.23 -18.70
N TYR A 355 23.12 12.53 -18.05
CA TYR A 355 21.79 12.24 -18.53
C TYR A 355 21.11 13.52 -19.05
N ALA A 356 20.88 13.59 -20.35
CA ALA A 356 20.25 14.75 -20.97
C ALA A 356 18.73 14.70 -20.86
N PRO A 357 18.04 15.80 -20.49
CA PRO A 357 16.58 15.87 -20.47
C PRO A 357 15.97 15.59 -21.84
N SER A 358 14.89 14.79 -21.88
CA SER A 358 14.20 14.41 -23.12
C SER A 358 12.70 14.19 -22.84
N ASN A 359 11.87 15.20 -23.06
CA ASN A 359 10.40 15.12 -22.94
C ASN A 359 9.88 14.52 -21.61
N GLY A 360 10.45 14.96 -20.50
CA GLY A 360 10.07 14.46 -19.16
C GLY A 360 10.89 13.27 -18.67
N ASP A 361 11.65 12.63 -19.56
CA ASP A 361 12.64 11.60 -19.24
C ASP A 361 14.06 12.16 -19.33
N TYR A 362 15.06 11.33 -19.00
CA TYR A 362 16.48 11.64 -19.11
C TYR A 362 17.20 10.49 -19.82
N VAL A 363 18.08 10.81 -20.76
CA VAL A 363 18.70 9.82 -21.64
C VAL A 363 20.22 9.91 -21.60
N SER A 364 20.89 8.77 -21.46
CA SER A 364 22.34 8.62 -21.61
C SER A 364 22.66 7.32 -22.38
N GLY A 365 23.14 7.45 -23.62
CA GLY A 365 23.42 6.30 -24.46
C GLY A 365 22.19 5.44 -24.72
N THR A 366 22.24 4.17 -24.30
CA THR A 366 21.12 3.21 -24.42
C THR A 366 20.15 3.27 -23.24
N ARG A 367 20.48 4.01 -22.19
CA ARG A 367 19.71 4.10 -20.96
C ARG A 367 18.75 5.26 -20.98
N THR A 368 17.53 5.00 -20.54
CA THR A 368 16.49 6.02 -20.34
C THR A 368 16.03 5.96 -18.90
N LEU A 369 16.17 7.06 -18.17
CA LEU A 369 15.62 7.24 -16.83
C LEU A 369 14.29 7.97 -16.94
N SER A 370 13.25 7.37 -16.38
CA SER A 370 11.90 7.92 -16.29
C SER A 370 11.54 8.16 -14.84
N PRO A 371 11.33 9.41 -14.41
CA PRO A 371 10.73 9.67 -13.09
C PRO A 371 9.33 9.06 -13.04
N LEU A 372 9.04 8.27 -12.00
CA LEU A 372 7.73 7.66 -11.79
C LEU A 372 6.92 8.41 -10.73
N LEU A 373 7.59 8.95 -9.73
CA LEU A 373 6.97 9.69 -8.63
C LEU A 373 7.84 10.90 -8.28
N ARG A 374 7.20 12.04 -8.04
CA ARG A 374 7.85 13.31 -7.66
C ARG A 374 7.15 13.95 -6.47
N THR A 375 7.85 14.82 -5.76
CA THR A 375 7.22 15.75 -4.82
C THR A 375 6.42 16.82 -5.56
N TYR A 376 5.58 17.55 -4.84
CA TYR A 376 4.98 18.76 -5.36
C TYR A 376 6.01 19.88 -5.45
N ALA A 377 5.71 20.88 -6.30
CA ALA A 377 6.49 22.10 -6.39
C ALA A 377 6.49 22.83 -5.05
N GLY A 378 7.66 23.26 -4.61
CA GLY A 378 7.82 23.92 -3.32
C GLY A 378 8.30 23.03 -2.18
N ALA A 379 8.47 21.73 -2.42
CA ALA A 379 9.23 20.87 -1.54
C ALA A 379 10.67 21.38 -1.38
N GLU A 380 11.23 21.23 -0.20
CA GLU A 380 12.56 21.70 0.17
C GLU A 380 13.41 20.50 0.61
N ALA A 381 14.69 20.53 0.25
CA ALA A 381 15.68 19.62 0.81
C ALA A 381 16.29 20.24 2.09
N TRP A 382 16.36 19.45 3.14
CA TRP A 382 16.79 19.87 4.47
C TRP A 382 17.99 19.05 4.91
N ALA A 383 19.02 19.74 5.46
CA ALA A 383 20.15 19.12 6.13
C ALA A 383 20.48 19.94 7.40
N GLY A 384 20.88 19.26 8.47
CA GLY A 384 21.22 19.92 9.75
C GLY A 384 20.09 20.80 10.31
N GLY A 385 18.82 20.43 10.08
CA GLY A 385 17.65 21.16 10.57
C GLY A 385 17.34 22.48 9.83
N ARG A 386 17.95 22.74 8.66
CA ARG A 386 17.71 23.92 7.84
C ARG A 386 17.46 23.56 6.37
N PRO A 387 16.69 24.38 5.62
CA PRO A 387 16.57 24.18 4.17
C PRO A 387 17.91 24.49 3.48
N VAL A 388 18.34 23.60 2.61
CA VAL A 388 19.62 23.72 1.87
C VAL A 388 19.40 23.86 0.37
N ASP A 389 18.29 23.33 -0.14
CA ASP A 389 17.93 23.41 -1.56
C ASP A 389 16.42 23.47 -1.76
N ARG A 390 16.00 24.07 -2.88
CA ARG A 390 14.61 24.15 -3.31
C ARG A 390 14.54 24.19 -4.82
N THR A 391 13.79 23.28 -5.40
CA THR A 391 13.56 23.26 -6.85
C THR A 391 12.15 23.74 -7.19
N ALA A 392 11.99 24.43 -8.32
CA ALA A 392 10.70 24.88 -8.80
C ALA A 392 9.78 23.73 -9.27
N GLU A 393 10.37 22.60 -9.63
CA GLU A 393 9.64 21.45 -10.20
C GLU A 393 9.41 20.32 -9.18
N GLY A 394 10.01 20.40 -7.99
CA GLY A 394 10.05 19.34 -7.00
C GLY A 394 11.17 18.33 -7.26
N TYR A 395 11.28 17.31 -6.41
CA TYR A 395 12.31 16.28 -6.43
C TYR A 395 11.74 14.95 -6.89
N ASP A 396 12.56 14.14 -7.55
CA ASP A 396 12.22 12.76 -7.89
C ASP A 396 12.28 11.88 -6.62
N LEU A 397 11.24 11.06 -6.42
CA LEU A 397 11.10 10.14 -5.30
C LEU A 397 11.29 8.69 -5.73
N VAL A 398 10.76 8.34 -6.90
CA VAL A 398 10.94 7.03 -7.51
C VAL A 398 11.32 7.22 -8.98
N THR A 399 12.39 6.57 -9.38
CA THR A 399 12.90 6.60 -10.76
C THR A 399 13.05 5.18 -11.30
N LEU A 400 12.77 5.00 -12.58
CA LEU A 400 13.01 3.76 -13.31
C LEU A 400 13.98 4.04 -14.48
N THR A 401 15.15 3.41 -14.43
CA THR A 401 16.10 3.44 -15.54
C THR A 401 16.07 2.12 -16.28
N GLN A 402 15.92 2.18 -17.60
CA GLN A 402 15.92 1.00 -18.46
C GLN A 402 17.01 1.11 -19.51
N ASP A 403 17.75 0.03 -19.71
CA ASP A 403 18.76 -0.09 -20.77
C ASP A 403 18.18 -0.90 -21.94
N ARG A 404 18.03 -0.24 -23.10
CA ARG A 404 17.45 -0.85 -24.31
C ARG A 404 18.37 -1.92 -24.92
N SER A 405 19.66 -1.90 -24.64
CA SER A 405 20.63 -2.87 -25.21
C SER A 405 20.59 -4.21 -24.50
N THR A 406 20.39 -4.20 -23.19
CA THR A 406 20.39 -5.41 -22.36
C THR A 406 19.00 -5.80 -21.86
N ASN A 407 18.02 -4.90 -21.94
CA ASN A 407 16.72 -5.00 -21.33
C ASN A 407 16.78 -5.01 -19.77
N ALA A 408 17.88 -4.54 -19.19
CA ALA A 408 18.02 -4.38 -17.76
C ALA A 408 17.19 -3.20 -17.26
N SER A 409 16.77 -3.28 -16.01
CA SER A 409 16.00 -2.22 -15.36
C SER A 409 16.50 -1.98 -13.94
N VAL A 410 16.64 -0.73 -13.54
CA VAL A 410 16.98 -0.31 -12.20
C VAL A 410 15.90 0.65 -11.70
N LEU A 411 15.23 0.27 -10.63
CA LEU A 411 14.26 1.11 -9.93
C LEU A 411 14.88 1.58 -8.62
N VAL A 412 14.89 2.89 -8.41
CA VAL A 412 15.36 3.49 -7.16
C VAL A 412 14.21 4.23 -6.50
N CYS A 413 13.94 3.90 -5.25
CA CYS A 413 12.96 4.56 -4.40
C CYS A 413 13.69 5.26 -3.24
N SER A 414 13.50 6.56 -3.10
CA SER A 414 14.17 7.38 -2.10
C SER A 414 13.45 7.41 -0.74
N SER A 415 12.43 6.56 -0.55
CA SER A 415 11.70 6.40 0.70
C SER A 415 11.49 4.92 1.00
N THR A 416 12.05 4.42 2.08
CA THR A 416 11.78 3.05 2.54
C THR A 416 10.35 2.91 3.04
N GLU A 417 9.79 3.96 3.65
CA GLU A 417 8.39 3.98 4.09
C GLU A 417 7.37 4.04 2.93
N PHE A 418 7.82 4.10 1.69
CA PHE A 418 6.96 3.90 0.51
C PHE A 418 6.40 2.49 0.44
N ALA A 419 7.15 1.49 0.92
CA ALA A 419 6.86 0.06 0.77
C ALA A 419 6.73 -0.68 2.11
N ILE A 420 6.08 -0.06 3.10
CA ILE A 420 5.75 -0.65 4.41
C ILE A 420 4.29 -1.13 4.46
N GLU A 421 3.94 -1.91 5.50
CA GLU A 421 2.57 -2.42 5.71
C GLU A 421 1.52 -1.31 5.63
N ALA A 422 1.78 -0.18 6.26
CA ALA A 422 0.90 0.98 6.27
C ALA A 422 0.52 1.50 4.88
N THR A 423 1.42 1.41 3.92
CA THR A 423 1.25 1.94 2.55
C THR A 423 0.81 0.86 1.56
N LEU A 424 1.27 -0.37 1.72
CA LEU A 424 1.00 -1.46 0.78
C LEU A 424 -0.26 -2.25 1.12
N GLN A 425 -0.61 -2.38 2.41
CA GLN A 425 -1.73 -3.20 2.88
C GLN A 425 -2.85 -2.38 3.52
N GLY A 426 -2.61 -1.12 3.86
CA GLY A 426 -3.55 -0.26 4.60
C GLY A 426 -4.81 0.18 3.83
N GLY A 427 -4.94 -0.11 2.54
CA GLY A 427 -6.12 0.21 1.71
C GLY A 427 -6.37 1.71 1.45
N GLY A 428 -5.63 2.61 2.10
CA GLY A 428 -5.79 4.06 1.98
C GLY A 428 -4.86 4.73 0.97
N TYR A 429 -3.87 3.99 0.43
CA TYR A 429 -2.84 4.51 -0.45
C TYR A 429 -2.78 3.77 -1.78
N GLY A 430 -2.34 4.47 -2.83
CA GLY A 430 -2.08 3.90 -4.16
C GLY A 430 -0.72 3.21 -4.30
N ASN A 431 0.08 3.14 -3.22
CA ASN A 431 1.45 2.63 -3.26
C ASN A 431 1.56 1.19 -3.74
N ALA A 432 0.63 0.32 -3.36
CA ALA A 432 0.63 -1.07 -3.80
C ALA A 432 0.40 -1.19 -5.31
N ALA A 433 -0.61 -0.49 -5.85
CA ALA A 433 -0.87 -0.46 -7.29
C ALA A 433 0.32 0.14 -8.05
N PHE A 434 0.90 1.23 -7.54
CA PHE A 434 2.11 1.85 -8.10
C PHE A 434 3.27 0.86 -8.18
N LEU A 435 3.56 0.11 -7.11
CA LEU A 435 4.64 -0.87 -7.07
C LEU A 435 4.41 -2.00 -8.10
N LEU A 436 3.20 -2.53 -8.18
CA LEU A 436 2.86 -3.58 -9.14
C LEU A 436 3.01 -3.08 -10.59
N THR A 437 2.54 -1.87 -10.90
CA THR A 437 2.70 -1.24 -12.22
C THR A 437 4.19 -0.98 -12.54
N ALA A 438 4.99 -0.58 -11.55
CA ALA A 438 6.43 -0.43 -11.75
C ALA A 438 7.11 -1.78 -12.07
N LEU A 439 6.74 -2.86 -11.40
CA LEU A 439 7.23 -4.22 -11.71
C LEU A 439 6.84 -4.65 -13.13
N GLU A 440 5.62 -4.37 -13.55
CA GLU A 440 5.17 -4.62 -14.93
C GLU A 440 6.03 -3.83 -15.93
N ALA A 441 6.27 -2.55 -15.69
CA ALA A 441 7.16 -1.73 -16.52
C ALA A 441 8.60 -2.24 -16.53
N MET A 442 9.08 -2.89 -15.46
CA MET A 442 10.37 -3.58 -15.42
C MET A 442 10.38 -4.90 -16.20
N GLY A 443 9.27 -5.32 -16.76
CA GLY A 443 9.14 -6.51 -17.60
C GLY A 443 8.59 -7.74 -16.87
N LYS A 444 8.05 -7.58 -15.66
CA LYS A 444 7.28 -8.65 -15.01
C LYS A 444 5.93 -8.76 -15.70
N THR A 445 5.67 -9.90 -16.30
CA THR A 445 4.39 -10.19 -16.94
C THR A 445 3.40 -10.81 -15.96
N GLU A 446 2.11 -10.73 -16.28
CA GLU A 446 1.04 -11.42 -15.54
C GLU A 446 0.84 -10.90 -14.10
N VAL A 447 1.18 -9.61 -13.86
CA VAL A 447 0.97 -8.95 -12.55
C VAL A 447 -0.52 -8.61 -12.37
N PRO A 448 -1.15 -8.92 -11.23
CA PRO A 448 -2.58 -8.64 -11.00
C PRO A 448 -2.83 -7.17 -10.61
N VAL A 449 -2.37 -6.22 -11.41
CA VAL A 449 -2.45 -4.76 -11.12
C VAL A 449 -3.91 -4.31 -11.02
N GLU A 450 -4.76 -4.79 -11.91
CA GLU A 450 -6.17 -4.38 -11.99
C GLU A 450 -7.06 -4.98 -10.90
N LEU A 451 -6.58 -6.00 -10.17
CA LEU A 451 -7.36 -6.61 -9.09
C LEU A 451 -7.27 -5.74 -7.82
N LYS A 452 -8.31 -4.99 -7.59
CA LYS A 452 -8.41 -4.06 -6.45
C LYS A 452 -9.18 -4.71 -5.30
N SER A 453 -8.75 -4.42 -4.07
CA SER A 453 -9.53 -4.77 -2.87
C SER A 453 -10.81 -3.95 -2.81
N GLN A 454 -11.88 -4.55 -2.27
CA GLN A 454 -13.20 -3.94 -2.17
C GLN A 454 -13.43 -3.41 -0.75
N PRO A 455 -13.54 -2.09 -0.53
CA PRO A 455 -13.71 -1.52 0.80
C PRO A 455 -15.06 -1.92 1.40
N PHE A 456 -15.10 -2.11 2.73
CA PHE A 456 -16.33 -2.44 3.45
C PHE A 456 -17.30 -1.27 3.58
N SER A 457 -16.81 -0.06 3.48
CA SER A 457 -17.62 1.16 3.43
C SER A 457 -17.04 2.12 2.41
N ASP A 458 -17.91 2.85 1.71
CA ASP A 458 -17.50 4.00 0.88
C ASP A 458 -17.03 5.21 1.72
N ASP A 459 -17.02 5.06 3.06
CA ASP A 459 -16.61 6.08 4.01
C ASP A 459 -15.08 6.22 4.12
N THR A 460 -14.32 5.83 3.10
CA THR A 460 -12.90 6.16 3.05
C THR A 460 -12.77 7.69 3.05
N ILE A 461 -12.43 8.24 4.22
CA ILE A 461 -11.95 9.61 4.30
C ILE A 461 -10.73 9.66 3.38
N HIS A 462 -10.89 10.29 2.22
CA HIS A 462 -9.76 10.55 1.35
C HIS A 462 -8.66 11.20 2.19
N ILE A 463 -7.44 10.67 2.12
CA ILE A 463 -6.32 11.21 2.89
C ILE A 463 -6.18 12.68 2.49
N LEU A 464 -6.48 13.55 3.46
CA LEU A 464 -6.45 14.98 3.25
C LEU A 464 -5.05 15.50 3.58
N THR A 465 -4.56 16.43 2.78
CA THR A 465 -3.40 17.22 3.20
C THR A 465 -3.75 18.00 4.48
N THR A 466 -2.76 18.33 5.29
CA THR A 466 -2.93 19.15 6.51
C THR A 466 -3.68 20.47 6.19
N ALA A 467 -3.41 21.08 5.02
CA ALA A 467 -4.09 22.28 4.56
C ALA A 467 -5.57 22.01 4.24
N GLN A 468 -5.90 20.92 3.57
CA GLN A 468 -7.29 20.54 3.28
C GLN A 468 -8.06 20.21 4.56
N ALA A 469 -7.47 19.39 5.46
CA ALA A 469 -8.06 19.06 6.75
C ALA A 469 -8.39 20.33 7.58
N ARG A 470 -7.45 21.27 7.67
CA ARG A 470 -7.63 22.55 8.33
C ARG A 470 -8.78 23.35 7.71
N ASN A 471 -8.84 23.45 6.39
CA ASN A 471 -9.88 24.22 5.69
C ASN A 471 -11.27 23.60 5.90
N ILE A 472 -11.38 22.28 5.86
CA ILE A 472 -12.63 21.55 6.15
C ILE A 472 -13.04 21.77 7.61
N THR A 473 -12.11 21.66 8.56
CA THR A 473 -12.39 21.91 9.98
C THR A 473 -12.90 23.34 10.22
N ILE A 474 -12.24 24.32 9.62
CA ILE A 474 -12.70 25.73 9.70
C ILE A 474 -14.12 25.89 9.12
N ALA A 475 -14.40 25.28 7.96
CA ALA A 475 -15.71 25.34 7.34
C ALA A 475 -16.80 24.68 8.22
N LEU A 476 -16.53 23.48 8.75
CA LEU A 476 -17.44 22.74 9.63
C LEU A 476 -17.76 23.48 10.92
N VAL A 477 -16.84 24.27 11.46
CA VAL A 477 -17.05 25.04 12.67
C VAL A 477 -17.71 26.40 12.35
N ALA A 478 -17.23 27.10 11.32
CA ALA A 478 -17.67 28.45 11.00
C ALA A 478 -19.10 28.53 10.40
N ILE A 479 -19.45 27.56 9.53
CA ILE A 479 -20.73 27.55 8.83
C ILE A 479 -21.92 27.39 9.80
N PRO A 480 -21.97 26.44 10.73
CA PRO A 480 -23.07 26.34 11.69
C PRO A 480 -23.20 27.55 12.59
N VAL A 481 -22.09 28.12 13.06
CA VAL A 481 -22.10 29.34 13.89
C VAL A 481 -22.68 30.50 13.11
N LEU A 482 -22.30 30.66 11.85
CA LEU A 482 -22.81 31.73 10.99
C LEU A 482 -24.33 31.58 10.72
N ILE A 483 -24.80 30.37 10.45
CA ILE A 483 -26.22 30.05 10.24
C ILE A 483 -27.03 30.42 11.50
N VAL A 484 -26.59 29.99 12.69
CA VAL A 484 -27.28 30.27 13.95
C VAL A 484 -27.30 31.76 14.24
N THR A 485 -26.19 32.46 14.00
CA THR A 485 -26.09 33.91 14.22
C THR A 485 -27.01 34.67 13.28
N VAL A 486 -27.01 34.35 11.99
CA VAL A 486 -27.88 34.97 10.99
C VAL A 486 -29.35 34.71 11.31
N TRP A 487 -29.71 33.50 11.67
CA TRP A 487 -31.06 33.13 12.07
C TRP A 487 -31.51 33.89 13.33
N GLY A 488 -30.64 33.95 14.33
CA GLY A 488 -30.88 34.72 15.56
C GLY A 488 -31.12 36.21 15.28
N LEU A 489 -30.32 36.81 14.39
CA LEU A 489 -30.50 38.20 13.96
C LEU A 489 -31.85 38.42 13.23
N ILE A 490 -32.23 37.51 12.34
CA ILE A 490 -33.51 37.58 11.63
C ILE A 490 -34.68 37.54 12.63
N VAL A 491 -34.62 36.63 13.60
CA VAL A 491 -35.66 36.51 14.64
C VAL A 491 -35.73 37.76 15.50
N LEU A 492 -34.59 38.33 15.90
CA LEU A 492 -34.54 39.60 16.67
C LEU A 492 -35.11 40.76 15.88
N ILE A 493 -34.78 40.91 14.60
CA ILE A 493 -35.30 41.94 13.72
C ILE A 493 -36.81 41.81 13.56
N ARG A 494 -37.31 40.59 13.27
CA ARG A 494 -38.76 40.36 13.16
C ARG A 494 -39.52 40.68 14.45
N ARG A 495 -38.95 40.35 15.63
CA ARG A 495 -39.58 40.69 16.92
C ARG A 495 -39.59 42.19 17.22
N ARG A 496 -38.65 42.96 16.64
CA ARG A 496 -38.56 44.41 16.87
C ARG A 496 -39.51 45.22 15.98
N PHE A 497 -39.91 44.64 14.83
CA PHE A 497 -40.79 45.29 13.85
C PHE A 497 -42.18 44.64 13.74
N ALA A 498 -42.50 43.62 14.55
CA ALA A 498 -43.83 43.08 14.82
C ALA A 498 -44.36 43.65 16.16
#